data_94323ad6850ec3304cc7538f273c1adf
#
_entry.id   94323ad6850ec3304cc7538f273c1adf
#
_cell.length_a   1.000
_cell.length_b   1.000
_cell.length_c   1.000
_cell.angle_alpha   90.00
_cell.angle_beta   90.00
_cell.angle_gamma   90.00
#
_symmetry.space_group_name_H-M   'P 1'
#
loop_
_entity.id
_entity.type
_entity.pdbx_description
1 polymer ?
#
loop_
_entity_poly.entity_id
_entity_poly.type
_entity_poly.pdbx_seq_one_letter_code
_entity_poly.pdbx_strand_id
1 'polypeptide(L)'
;MIRPATGIDRRAFLAATARAGLGATALASLPPWARAALAADLPAGYIVRNDRPECWESTLEALGRAWITSNDEFFVRSHLSTPRIEVDHWRLRVTGFVRSELSLSIPDLDALPRTQAVHTLECAGNGRGLFRLPSTSGTQWERGAIGNASWGGVRLAAVLQRAGLAPEAKHVWFDAADLAPMPDVPKFLRSIPIEKAMEDTLLANTMNGEALPELHGAPLRAIVPGWFGMASTKWLTRIRVEEQSSDNHFMAKGYRYNYPGEDPATAPPVERLLVKSIITSPAEGSVVKPAARPGGKGKPLLRVQGFAWAGPAGVRLVEVSADGGKSWRPAGFMGDTAPLAWRGWATDIEVVPPVRLTLMARATDNAGETQPLVARANGGGYGNNSIHQVSLRVRA
;
A
#
# COMPACT_ATOMS: atom_id res chain seq x y z
N MET A 1 -2.22 -37.86 15.90
CA MET A 1 -2.40 -36.46 16.30
C MET A 1 -1.04 -35.79 16.22
N ILE A 2 -0.76 -35.10 15.09
CA ILE A 2 0.48 -34.33 14.89
C ILE A 2 0.11 -32.89 15.20
N ARG A 3 0.68 -32.32 16.28
CA ARG A 3 0.53 -30.88 16.59
C ARG A 3 1.22 -30.06 15.49
N PRO A 4 0.59 -28.99 14.96
CA PRO A 4 1.29 -28.07 14.09
C PRO A 4 2.39 -27.37 14.89
N ALA A 5 3.60 -27.32 14.33
CA ALA A 5 4.71 -26.59 14.90
C ALA A 5 4.33 -25.09 14.96
N THR A 6 4.30 -24.54 16.16
CA THR A 6 4.22 -23.09 16.39
C THR A 6 5.42 -22.46 15.72
N GLY A 7 5.17 -21.63 14.70
CA GLY A 7 6.24 -20.92 13.98
C GLY A 7 6.99 -20.01 14.96
N ILE A 8 8.25 -20.33 15.20
CA ILE A 8 9.15 -19.46 15.97
C ILE A 8 9.45 -18.27 15.06
N ASP A 9 9.13 -17.05 15.53
CA ASP A 9 9.51 -15.81 14.86
C ASP A 9 11.02 -15.79 14.63
N ARG A 10 11.43 -15.63 13.36
CA ARG A 10 12.81 -15.65 12.91
C ARG A 10 13.71 -14.67 13.68
N ARG A 11 13.20 -13.47 13.97
CA ARG A 11 13.91 -12.45 14.77
C ARG A 11 14.05 -12.86 16.23
N ALA A 12 13.01 -13.44 16.82
CA ALA A 12 13.06 -13.97 18.18
C ALA A 12 14.06 -15.12 18.27
N PHE A 13 14.14 -16.01 17.26
CA PHE A 13 15.13 -17.08 17.18
C PHE A 13 16.55 -16.54 17.02
N LEU A 14 16.80 -15.61 16.09
CA LEU A 14 18.12 -14.99 15.89
C LEU A 14 18.56 -14.15 17.09
N ALA A 15 17.63 -13.42 17.73
CA ALA A 15 17.92 -12.68 18.97
C ALA A 15 18.19 -13.61 20.16
N ALA A 16 17.51 -14.76 20.25
CA ALA A 16 17.75 -15.76 21.27
C ALA A 16 19.10 -16.46 21.07
N THR A 17 19.47 -16.80 19.82
CA THR A 17 20.78 -17.41 19.50
C THR A 17 21.94 -16.43 19.70
N ALA A 18 21.76 -15.16 19.39
CA ALA A 18 22.76 -14.11 19.66
C ALA A 18 22.93 -13.85 21.17
N ARG A 19 21.84 -13.87 21.96
CA ARG A 19 21.88 -13.73 23.42
C ARG A 19 22.46 -14.96 24.13
N ALA A 20 22.29 -16.16 23.54
CA ALA A 20 22.80 -17.41 24.10
C ALA A 20 24.29 -17.66 23.81
N GLY A 21 24.97 -16.74 23.07
CA GLY A 21 26.39 -16.91 22.74
C GLY A 21 26.68 -18.12 21.85
N LEU A 22 25.68 -18.70 21.19
CA LEU A 22 25.79 -19.82 20.28
C LEU A 22 26.35 -19.33 18.94
N GLY A 23 27.65 -19.33 18.82
CA GLY A 23 28.38 -18.86 17.65
C GLY A 23 28.18 -19.73 16.39
N ALA A 24 29.00 -19.48 15.36
CA ALA A 24 28.98 -20.09 14.02
C ALA A 24 28.81 -21.64 13.98
N THR A 25 29.17 -22.35 15.04
CA THR A 25 29.04 -23.79 15.18
C THR A 25 27.59 -24.28 15.30
N ALA A 26 26.68 -23.49 15.95
CA ALA A 26 25.26 -23.85 16.04
C ALA A 26 24.51 -23.67 14.70
N LEU A 27 24.91 -22.68 13.90
CA LEU A 27 24.40 -22.47 12.54
C LEU A 27 24.84 -23.60 11.59
N ALA A 28 26.08 -24.12 11.77
CA ALA A 28 26.59 -25.20 10.98
C ALA A 28 25.88 -26.54 11.21
N SER A 29 25.28 -26.75 12.38
CA SER A 29 24.54 -27.97 12.74
C SER A 29 23.12 -27.99 12.19
N LEU A 30 22.59 -26.88 11.65
CA LEU A 30 21.27 -26.85 11.06
C LEU A 30 21.23 -27.60 9.72
N PRO A 31 20.12 -28.29 9.41
CA PRO A 31 19.97 -28.95 8.12
C PRO A 31 20.04 -27.92 6.96
N PRO A 32 20.47 -28.32 5.75
CA PRO A 32 20.67 -27.41 4.62
C PRO A 32 19.47 -26.51 4.30
N TRP A 33 18.25 -27.04 4.41
CA TRP A 33 17.03 -26.27 4.19
C TRP A 33 16.82 -25.17 5.24
N ALA A 34 17.16 -25.41 6.50
CA ALA A 34 17.08 -24.44 7.57
C ALA A 34 18.15 -23.35 7.43
N ARG A 35 19.35 -23.73 6.99
CA ARG A 35 20.42 -22.77 6.63
C ARG A 35 20.02 -21.92 5.44
N ALA A 36 19.44 -22.51 4.39
CA ALA A 36 18.95 -21.79 3.23
C ALA A 36 17.79 -20.83 3.60
N ALA A 37 16.89 -21.26 4.50
CA ALA A 37 15.81 -20.40 5.00
C ALA A 37 16.32 -19.24 5.88
N LEU A 38 17.42 -19.44 6.61
CA LEU A 38 18.07 -18.39 7.41
C LEU A 38 18.94 -17.46 6.56
N ALA A 39 19.53 -17.99 5.48
CA ALA A 39 20.37 -17.26 4.53
C ALA A 39 19.57 -16.61 3.38
N ALA A 40 18.26 -16.87 3.28
CA ALA A 40 17.42 -16.15 2.34
C ALA A 40 17.47 -14.66 2.72
N ASP A 41 18.25 -13.89 1.98
CA ASP A 41 18.33 -12.45 2.15
C ASP A 41 16.92 -11.88 2.01
N LEU A 42 16.48 -11.16 3.05
CA LEU A 42 15.29 -10.36 2.93
C LEU A 42 15.52 -9.38 1.78
N PRO A 43 14.57 -9.21 0.86
CA PRO A 43 14.77 -8.27 -0.23
C PRO A 43 15.18 -6.90 0.33
N ALA A 44 16.27 -6.33 -0.18
CA ALA A 44 16.71 -5.01 0.21
C ALA A 44 15.57 -4.00 -0.06
N GLY A 45 15.41 -3.02 0.82
CA GLY A 45 14.34 -2.01 0.66
C GLY A 45 13.03 -2.32 1.38
N TYR A 46 12.91 -3.50 2.02
CA TYR A 46 11.72 -3.87 2.79
C TYR A 46 11.95 -3.94 4.30
N ILE A 47 10.86 -3.67 5.03
CA ILE A 47 10.68 -4.01 6.44
C ILE A 47 9.65 -5.14 6.50
N VAL A 48 10.07 -6.36 6.88
CA VAL A 48 9.16 -7.50 7.02
C VAL A 48 8.34 -7.32 8.29
N ARG A 49 7.03 -7.17 8.13
CA ARG A 49 6.06 -7.09 9.23
C ARG A 49 5.47 -8.45 9.56
N ASN A 50 5.36 -9.32 8.57
CA ASN A 50 4.93 -10.71 8.70
C ASN A 50 5.49 -11.53 7.53
N ASP A 51 6.00 -12.74 7.81
CA ASP A 51 6.58 -13.61 6.78
C ASP A 51 5.50 -14.38 6.00
N ARG A 52 4.46 -14.85 6.71
CA ARG A 52 3.35 -15.63 6.15
C ARG A 52 2.02 -15.31 6.86
N PRO A 53 0.98 -14.85 6.17
CA PRO A 53 1.02 -14.36 4.78
C PRO A 53 1.94 -13.15 4.64
N GLU A 54 2.54 -12.98 3.47
CA GLU A 54 3.56 -11.97 3.20
C GLU A 54 3.01 -10.55 3.43
N CYS A 55 3.64 -9.82 4.36
CA CYS A 55 3.34 -8.43 4.65
C CYS A 55 4.66 -7.67 4.79
N TRP A 56 5.11 -7.06 3.69
CA TRP A 56 6.39 -6.38 3.58
C TRP A 56 6.16 -4.91 3.28
N GLU A 57 6.76 -4.06 4.08
CA GLU A 57 6.64 -2.61 3.99
C GLU A 57 7.86 -2.03 3.31
N SER A 58 7.67 -1.15 2.32
CA SER A 58 8.78 -0.42 1.70
C SER A 58 9.44 0.49 2.72
N THR A 59 10.77 0.62 2.69
CA THR A 59 11.44 1.66 3.47
C THR A 59 11.16 3.04 2.86
N LEU A 60 11.14 4.09 3.68
CA LEU A 60 10.96 5.45 3.16
C LEU A 60 12.11 5.89 2.25
N GLU A 61 13.31 5.33 2.47
CA GLU A 61 14.45 5.54 1.59
C GLU A 61 14.19 4.94 0.19
N ALA A 62 13.71 3.69 0.12
CA ALA A 62 13.34 3.05 -1.15
C ALA A 62 12.26 3.84 -1.89
N LEU A 63 11.20 4.25 -1.20
CA LEU A 63 10.15 5.10 -1.76
C LEU A 63 10.68 6.45 -2.27
N GLY A 64 11.72 6.99 -1.63
CA GLY A 64 12.31 8.29 -1.99
C GLY A 64 13.21 8.26 -3.23
N ARG A 65 13.53 7.10 -3.80
CA ARG A 65 14.50 6.96 -4.91
C ARG A 65 13.95 7.44 -6.25
N ALA A 66 12.67 7.16 -6.51
CA ALA A 66 12.04 7.49 -7.78
C ALA A 66 10.54 7.78 -7.64
N TRP A 67 9.96 8.39 -8.67
CA TRP A 67 8.52 8.62 -8.75
C TRP A 67 7.74 7.31 -8.93
N ILE A 68 8.29 6.35 -9.68
CA ILE A 68 7.78 4.98 -9.79
C ILE A 68 8.53 4.11 -8.78
N THR A 69 7.82 3.45 -7.90
CA THR A 69 8.35 2.43 -6.99
C THR A 69 8.67 1.17 -7.79
N SER A 70 9.91 0.67 -7.72
CA SER A 70 10.31 -0.56 -8.42
C SER A 70 9.49 -1.77 -7.96
N ASN A 71 9.37 -2.80 -8.81
CA ASN A 71 8.62 -4.01 -8.48
C ASN A 71 9.19 -4.70 -7.22
N ASP A 72 10.52 -4.66 -7.05
CA ASP A 72 11.24 -5.28 -5.92
C ASP A 72 11.18 -4.48 -4.62
N GLU A 73 10.63 -3.27 -4.65
CA GLU A 73 10.50 -2.38 -3.48
C GLU A 73 9.05 -1.99 -3.20
N PHE A 74 8.10 -2.40 -4.05
CA PHE A 74 6.68 -2.09 -3.88
C PHE A 74 6.09 -2.96 -2.76
N PHE A 75 5.43 -2.37 -1.77
CA PHE A 75 4.92 -3.08 -0.60
C PHE A 75 4.08 -4.32 -0.97
N VAL A 76 4.22 -5.37 -0.18
CA VAL A 76 3.47 -6.62 -0.33
C VAL A 76 2.48 -6.76 0.82
N ARG A 77 1.21 -7.02 0.50
CA ARG A 77 0.18 -7.33 1.48
C ARG A 77 -0.68 -8.50 1.01
N SER A 78 -0.60 -9.61 1.72
CA SER A 78 -1.43 -10.80 1.50
C SER A 78 -2.27 -11.08 2.76
N HIS A 79 -3.58 -11.30 2.60
CA HIS A 79 -4.47 -11.69 3.70
C HIS A 79 -4.36 -13.17 4.00
N LEU A 80 -4.24 -13.96 2.95
CA LEU A 80 -4.15 -15.40 2.93
C LEU A 80 -2.86 -15.81 2.23
N SER A 81 -2.62 -17.11 2.09
CA SER A 81 -1.40 -17.63 1.43
C SER A 81 -1.37 -17.24 -0.04
N THR A 82 -0.20 -16.83 -0.51
CA THR A 82 0.06 -16.59 -1.94
C THR A 82 -0.17 -17.87 -2.73
N PRO A 83 -1.09 -17.88 -3.71
CA PRO A 83 -1.39 -19.06 -4.51
C PRO A 83 -0.31 -19.31 -5.56
N ARG A 84 -0.08 -20.57 -5.91
CA ARG A 84 0.63 -20.94 -7.13
C ARG A 84 -0.38 -21.11 -8.25
N ILE A 85 -0.24 -20.35 -9.32
CA ILE A 85 -1.19 -20.34 -10.44
C ILE A 85 -0.46 -20.78 -11.71
N GLU A 86 -0.97 -21.84 -12.32
CA GLU A 86 -0.53 -22.30 -13.65
C GLU A 86 -1.26 -21.46 -14.71
N VAL A 87 -0.53 -20.52 -15.32
CA VAL A 87 -1.11 -19.49 -16.21
C VAL A 87 -1.81 -20.10 -17.44
N ASP A 88 -1.29 -21.21 -17.96
CA ASP A 88 -1.87 -21.88 -19.13
C ASP A 88 -3.29 -22.41 -18.88
N HIS A 89 -3.57 -22.83 -17.65
CA HIS A 89 -4.88 -23.32 -17.22
C HIS A 89 -5.76 -22.24 -16.56
N TRP A 90 -5.18 -21.09 -16.25
CA TRP A 90 -5.90 -20.01 -15.60
C TRP A 90 -6.93 -19.38 -16.54
N ARG A 91 -8.10 -19.04 -15.99
CA ARG A 91 -9.16 -18.31 -16.69
C ARG A 91 -9.82 -17.31 -15.75
N LEU A 92 -10.12 -16.13 -16.29
CA LEU A 92 -11.02 -15.17 -15.66
C LEU A 92 -12.46 -15.52 -16.02
N ARG A 93 -13.26 -15.85 -15.02
CA ARG A 93 -14.71 -16.06 -15.21
C ARG A 93 -15.46 -14.77 -14.92
N VAL A 94 -16.40 -14.40 -15.79
CA VAL A 94 -17.35 -13.29 -15.57
C VAL A 94 -18.75 -13.88 -15.55
N THR A 95 -19.46 -13.70 -14.44
CA THR A 95 -20.75 -14.36 -14.16
C THR A 95 -21.73 -13.42 -13.46
N GLY A 96 -22.95 -13.88 -13.18
CA GLY A 96 -23.98 -13.12 -12.45
C GLY A 96 -24.90 -12.34 -13.37
N PHE A 97 -25.26 -11.11 -13.04
CA PHE A 97 -26.18 -10.27 -13.83
C PHE A 97 -25.53 -9.75 -15.12
N VAL A 98 -25.22 -10.70 -16.01
CA VAL A 98 -24.68 -10.48 -17.37
C VAL A 98 -25.49 -11.26 -18.40
N ARG A 99 -25.54 -10.79 -19.64
CA ARG A 99 -26.23 -11.46 -20.74
C ARG A 99 -25.52 -12.73 -21.20
N SER A 100 -24.18 -12.71 -21.13
CA SER A 100 -23.33 -13.83 -21.52
C SER A 100 -22.21 -14.00 -20.51
N GLU A 101 -22.12 -15.15 -19.87
CA GLU A 101 -20.98 -15.50 -19.05
C GLU A 101 -19.72 -15.62 -19.91
N LEU A 102 -18.58 -15.16 -19.39
CA LEU A 102 -17.30 -15.24 -20.08
C LEU A 102 -16.33 -16.13 -19.33
N SER A 103 -15.44 -16.77 -20.08
CA SER A 103 -14.27 -17.48 -19.58
C SER A 103 -13.07 -17.04 -20.44
N LEU A 104 -12.22 -16.16 -19.90
CA LEU A 104 -11.18 -15.46 -20.63
C LEU A 104 -9.79 -15.92 -20.18
N SER A 105 -8.94 -16.28 -21.12
CA SER A 105 -7.49 -16.46 -20.92
C SER A 105 -6.75 -15.11 -20.94
N ILE A 106 -5.45 -15.12 -20.64
CA ILE A 106 -4.63 -13.91 -20.81
C ILE A 106 -4.60 -13.45 -22.26
N PRO A 107 -4.40 -14.32 -23.29
CA PRO A 107 -4.53 -13.92 -24.68
C PRO A 107 -5.88 -13.31 -25.07
N ASP A 108 -7.00 -13.80 -24.50
CA ASP A 108 -8.33 -13.22 -24.76
C ASP A 108 -8.46 -11.80 -24.16
N LEU A 109 -7.84 -11.57 -23.02
CA LEU A 109 -7.76 -10.22 -22.42
C LEU A 109 -6.85 -9.30 -23.24
N ASP A 110 -5.70 -9.80 -23.68
CA ASP A 110 -4.73 -9.02 -24.47
C ASP A 110 -5.27 -8.64 -25.87
N ALA A 111 -6.28 -9.36 -26.38
CA ALA A 111 -7.00 -9.01 -27.60
C ALA A 111 -7.99 -7.82 -27.43
N LEU A 112 -8.28 -7.41 -26.19
CA LEU A 112 -9.08 -6.21 -25.89
C LEU A 112 -8.21 -4.94 -25.93
N PRO A 113 -8.82 -3.74 -26.09
CA PRO A 113 -8.07 -2.48 -26.05
C PRO A 113 -7.27 -2.35 -24.74
N ARG A 114 -5.95 -2.32 -24.88
CA ARG A 114 -5.04 -2.18 -23.75
C ARG A 114 -4.93 -0.73 -23.31
N THR A 115 -4.70 -0.55 -22.03
CA THR A 115 -4.42 0.76 -21.42
C THR A 115 -3.31 0.62 -20.38
N GLN A 116 -2.64 1.73 -20.13
CA GLN A 116 -1.61 1.83 -19.10
C GLN A 116 -1.84 3.13 -18.32
N ALA A 117 -1.76 3.05 -17.01
CA ALA A 117 -1.93 4.22 -16.15
C ALA A 117 -1.08 4.10 -14.88
N VAL A 118 -0.62 5.25 -14.38
CA VAL A 118 0.13 5.30 -13.11
C VAL A 118 -0.84 5.59 -11.99
N HIS A 119 -0.86 4.71 -11.00
CA HIS A 119 -1.71 4.87 -9.81
C HIS A 119 -0.96 4.52 -8.55
N THR A 120 -1.22 5.29 -7.49
CA THR A 120 -0.77 5.00 -6.14
C THR A 120 -1.70 3.99 -5.49
N LEU A 121 -1.13 2.93 -4.90
CA LEU A 121 -1.85 2.01 -4.01
C LEU A 121 -1.33 2.19 -2.59
N GLU A 122 -2.24 2.28 -1.62
CA GLU A 122 -1.95 2.33 -0.20
C GLU A 122 -2.79 1.29 0.55
N CYS A 123 -2.16 0.52 1.45
CA CYS A 123 -2.90 -0.34 2.37
C CYS A 123 -3.75 0.50 3.33
N ALA A 124 -5.02 0.16 3.52
CA ALA A 124 -5.89 0.88 4.46
C ALA A 124 -5.33 0.91 5.90
N GLY A 125 -4.52 -0.08 6.26
CA GLY A 125 -3.82 -0.15 7.55
C GLY A 125 -2.48 0.60 7.60
N ASN A 126 -2.06 1.28 6.54
CA ASN A 126 -0.80 2.05 6.52
C ASN A 126 -0.79 3.11 7.63
N GLY A 127 0.13 2.99 8.58
CA GLY A 127 0.18 3.82 9.79
C GLY A 127 -0.52 3.19 11.01
N ARG A 128 -1.02 1.94 10.94
CA ARG A 128 -1.69 1.29 12.08
C ARG A 128 -0.80 1.22 13.32
N GLY A 129 0.48 0.87 13.16
CA GLY A 129 1.44 0.82 14.25
C GLY A 129 1.78 2.17 14.88
N LEU A 130 1.32 3.27 14.29
CA LEU A 130 1.58 4.63 14.77
C LEU A 130 0.42 5.23 15.56
N PHE A 131 -0.72 4.56 15.66
CA PHE A 131 -1.79 4.97 16.56
C PHE A 131 -1.36 4.77 18.01
N ARG A 132 -1.64 5.78 18.86
CA ARG A 132 -1.29 5.77 20.30
C ARG A 132 -2.33 5.03 21.17
N LEU A 133 -3.14 4.18 20.59
CA LEU A 133 -4.12 3.35 21.30
C LEU A 133 -3.58 1.94 21.50
N PRO A 134 -4.24 1.11 22.39
CA PRO A 134 -3.95 -0.31 22.44
C PRO A 134 -3.92 -0.87 21.02
N SER A 135 -2.90 -1.68 20.71
CA SER A 135 -2.67 -2.17 19.37
C SER A 135 -3.92 -2.89 18.84
N THR A 136 -4.46 -2.39 17.73
CA THR A 136 -5.53 -3.09 17.01
C THR A 136 -4.95 -4.34 16.35
N SER A 137 -5.77 -5.36 16.14
CA SER A 137 -5.36 -6.56 15.39
C SER A 137 -4.93 -6.23 13.97
N GLY A 138 -4.10 -7.09 13.38
CA GLY A 138 -3.61 -6.95 12.02
C GLY A 138 -2.17 -6.44 11.93
N THR A 139 -1.65 -6.36 10.71
CA THR A 139 -0.26 -5.96 10.44
C THR A 139 0.02 -4.53 10.92
N GLN A 140 1.04 -4.38 11.76
CA GLN A 140 1.43 -3.10 12.36
C GLN A 140 2.35 -2.31 11.41
N TRP A 141 1.76 -1.82 10.32
CA TRP A 141 2.43 -0.98 9.35
C TRP A 141 2.85 0.36 9.97
N GLU A 142 3.98 0.89 9.55
CA GLU A 142 4.35 2.26 9.81
C GLU A 142 3.90 3.16 8.65
N ARG A 143 4.78 3.49 7.69
CA ARG A 143 4.45 4.48 6.64
C ARG A 143 4.70 3.98 5.22
N GLY A 144 5.27 2.81 5.05
CA GLY A 144 5.72 2.31 3.77
C GLY A 144 4.80 1.29 3.11
N ALA A 145 3.60 1.02 3.66
CA ALA A 145 2.61 0.18 2.97
C ALA A 145 1.89 0.97 1.86
N ILE A 146 2.67 1.56 0.98
CA ILE A 146 2.27 2.39 -0.15
C ILE A 146 3.28 2.25 -1.28
N GLY A 147 2.86 2.51 -2.51
CA GLY A 147 3.73 2.61 -3.67
C GLY A 147 2.99 3.18 -4.87
N ASN A 148 3.74 3.73 -5.82
CA ASN A 148 3.24 4.28 -7.07
C ASN A 148 3.81 3.46 -8.23
N ALA A 149 2.96 2.90 -9.07
CA ALA A 149 3.40 2.06 -10.17
C ALA A 149 2.60 2.31 -11.44
N SER A 150 3.20 1.97 -12.56
CA SER A 150 2.55 1.92 -13.86
C SER A 150 1.89 0.57 -14.05
N TRP A 151 0.57 0.56 -14.18
CA TRP A 151 -0.25 -0.63 -14.32
C TRP A 151 -0.75 -0.74 -15.76
N GLY A 152 -0.49 -1.87 -16.40
CA GLY A 152 -0.93 -2.14 -17.77
C GLY A 152 -1.89 -3.32 -17.85
N GLY A 153 -2.88 -3.22 -18.72
CA GLY A 153 -3.88 -4.26 -18.89
C GLY A 153 -5.10 -3.76 -19.68
N VAL A 154 -6.29 -4.17 -19.28
CA VAL A 154 -7.55 -3.80 -19.96
C VAL A 154 -8.51 -3.12 -18.99
N ARG A 155 -9.31 -2.20 -19.48
CA ARG A 155 -10.38 -1.58 -18.68
C ARG A 155 -11.39 -2.65 -18.29
N LEU A 156 -11.79 -2.69 -17.00
CA LEU A 156 -12.86 -3.57 -16.56
C LEU A 156 -14.15 -3.33 -17.35
N ALA A 157 -14.43 -2.07 -17.67
CA ALA A 157 -15.57 -1.68 -18.50
C ALA A 157 -15.63 -2.42 -19.84
N ALA A 158 -14.48 -2.64 -20.51
CA ALA A 158 -14.44 -3.37 -21.78
C ALA A 158 -14.87 -4.85 -21.62
N VAL A 159 -14.45 -5.47 -20.53
CA VAL A 159 -14.83 -6.85 -20.20
C VAL A 159 -16.31 -6.95 -19.84
N LEU A 160 -16.83 -6.02 -19.04
CA LEU A 160 -18.25 -5.96 -18.65
C LEU A 160 -19.16 -5.65 -19.85
N GLN A 161 -18.73 -4.75 -20.75
CA GLN A 161 -19.45 -4.46 -21.99
C GLN A 161 -19.53 -5.70 -22.89
N ARG A 162 -18.45 -6.48 -23.00
CA ARG A 162 -18.43 -7.75 -23.75
C ARG A 162 -19.37 -8.78 -23.15
N ALA A 163 -19.48 -8.86 -21.81
CA ALA A 163 -20.43 -9.75 -21.14
C ALA A 163 -21.88 -9.27 -21.28
N GLY A 164 -22.08 -7.96 -21.45
CA GLY A 164 -23.40 -7.31 -21.52
C GLY A 164 -24.07 -7.27 -20.14
N LEU A 165 -24.05 -6.11 -19.49
CA LEU A 165 -24.67 -5.92 -18.17
C LEU A 165 -26.19 -6.08 -18.27
N ALA A 166 -26.80 -6.77 -17.30
CA ALA A 166 -28.24 -6.79 -17.07
C ALA A 166 -28.67 -5.54 -16.30
N PRO A 167 -29.97 -5.17 -16.34
CA PRO A 167 -30.47 -3.97 -15.63
C PRO A 167 -30.27 -4.00 -14.11
N GLU A 168 -30.19 -5.19 -13.52
CA GLU A 168 -30.00 -5.42 -12.09
C GLU A 168 -28.54 -5.26 -11.64
N ALA A 169 -27.59 -5.08 -12.56
CA ALA A 169 -26.18 -4.93 -12.26
C ALA A 169 -25.91 -3.64 -11.50
N LYS A 170 -25.54 -3.74 -10.21
CA LYS A 170 -25.23 -2.60 -9.33
C LYS A 170 -23.85 -2.71 -8.68
N HIS A 171 -23.32 -3.93 -8.54
CA HIS A 171 -22.04 -4.19 -7.90
C HIS A 171 -21.22 -5.19 -8.69
N VAL A 172 -19.90 -5.05 -8.58
CA VAL A 172 -18.92 -6.01 -9.10
C VAL A 172 -18.16 -6.61 -7.93
N TRP A 173 -18.18 -7.93 -7.82
CA TRP A 173 -17.45 -8.69 -6.80
C TRP A 173 -16.20 -9.29 -7.41
N PHE A 174 -15.11 -9.19 -6.71
CA PHE A 174 -13.79 -9.74 -7.08
C PHE A 174 -13.47 -10.96 -6.22
N ASP A 175 -13.29 -12.11 -6.86
CA ASP A 175 -12.96 -13.37 -6.24
C ASP A 175 -11.58 -13.84 -6.72
N ALA A 176 -10.71 -14.21 -5.78
CA ALA A 176 -9.30 -14.47 -6.01
C ALA A 176 -8.93 -15.94 -5.76
N ALA A 177 -7.72 -16.32 -6.18
CA ALA A 177 -7.20 -17.67 -6.04
C ALA A 177 -6.57 -17.94 -4.65
N ASP A 178 -6.34 -16.92 -3.83
CA ASP A 178 -5.75 -17.09 -2.51
C ASP A 178 -6.65 -17.95 -1.61
N LEU A 179 -6.03 -18.89 -0.91
CA LEU A 179 -6.72 -19.90 -0.14
C LEU A 179 -6.64 -19.59 1.35
N ALA A 180 -7.76 -19.74 2.02
CA ALA A 180 -7.80 -19.76 3.47
C ALA A 180 -7.03 -20.99 4.01
N PRO A 181 -6.20 -20.82 5.07
CA PRO A 181 -5.44 -21.92 5.64
C PRO A 181 -6.33 -22.96 6.34
N MET A 182 -7.55 -22.59 6.71
CA MET A 182 -8.55 -23.43 7.35
C MET A 182 -9.96 -23.07 6.86
N PRO A 183 -10.92 -24.02 6.89
CA PRO A 183 -12.29 -23.79 6.39
C PRO A 183 -13.03 -22.62 7.04
N ASP A 184 -12.73 -22.33 8.32
CA ASP A 184 -13.41 -21.27 9.09
C ASP A 184 -12.83 -19.88 8.86
N VAL A 185 -11.72 -19.77 8.14
CA VAL A 185 -11.13 -18.47 7.79
C VAL A 185 -11.87 -17.91 6.58
N PRO A 186 -12.48 -16.72 6.69
CA PRO A 186 -13.20 -16.12 5.57
C PRO A 186 -12.29 -15.93 4.37
N LYS A 187 -12.76 -16.31 3.18
CA LYS A 187 -12.10 -15.99 1.91
C LYS A 187 -12.04 -14.49 1.73
N PHE A 188 -10.91 -13.98 1.23
CA PHE A 188 -10.80 -12.57 0.91
C PHE A 188 -11.61 -12.25 -0.35
N LEU A 189 -12.69 -11.50 -0.19
CA LEU A 189 -13.57 -11.10 -1.26
C LEU A 189 -13.96 -9.63 -1.09
N ARG A 190 -13.90 -8.87 -2.17
CA ARG A 190 -14.25 -7.45 -2.20
C ARG A 190 -15.29 -7.18 -3.27
N SER A 191 -16.09 -6.15 -3.07
CA SER A 191 -16.99 -5.61 -4.09
C SER A 191 -16.86 -4.10 -4.21
N ILE A 192 -17.15 -3.58 -5.41
CA ILE A 192 -17.21 -2.15 -5.71
C ILE A 192 -18.52 -1.84 -6.44
N PRO A 193 -19.02 -0.60 -6.38
CA PRO A 193 -20.16 -0.15 -7.19
C PRO A 193 -19.88 -0.31 -8.68
N ILE A 194 -20.92 -0.56 -9.47
CA ILE A 194 -20.81 -0.73 -10.92
C ILE A 194 -20.28 0.53 -11.61
N GLU A 195 -20.63 1.71 -11.09
CA GLU A 195 -20.16 3.00 -11.59
C GLU A 195 -18.65 3.08 -11.50
N LYS A 196 -18.05 2.70 -10.35
CA LYS A 196 -16.61 2.66 -10.16
C LYS A 196 -15.93 1.61 -11.04
N ALA A 197 -16.58 0.46 -11.24
CA ALA A 197 -16.10 -0.58 -12.14
C ALA A 197 -16.03 -0.09 -13.60
N MET A 198 -17.01 0.70 -14.04
CA MET A 198 -17.10 1.23 -15.40
C MET A 198 -16.26 2.49 -15.62
N GLU A 199 -16.04 3.29 -14.58
CA GLU A 199 -15.34 4.56 -14.66
C GLU A 199 -13.87 4.41 -15.00
N ASP A 200 -13.08 3.73 -14.15
CA ASP A 200 -11.62 3.74 -14.25
C ASP A 200 -10.93 2.45 -13.78
N THR A 201 -11.69 1.46 -13.30
CA THR A 201 -11.10 0.20 -12.82
C THR A 201 -10.37 -0.55 -13.93
N LEU A 202 -9.17 -1.02 -13.63
CA LEU A 202 -8.28 -1.72 -14.55
C LEU A 202 -8.11 -3.17 -14.12
N LEU A 203 -8.05 -4.09 -15.06
CA LEU A 203 -7.58 -5.46 -14.91
C LEU A 203 -6.13 -5.51 -15.40
N ALA A 204 -5.18 -5.48 -14.48
CA ALA A 204 -3.77 -5.36 -14.80
C ALA A 204 -3.08 -6.74 -14.84
N ASN A 205 -2.31 -6.97 -15.89
CA ASN A 205 -1.43 -8.12 -16.06
C ASN A 205 0.05 -7.70 -16.24
N THR A 206 0.33 -6.40 -16.22
CA THR A 206 1.71 -5.87 -16.20
C THR A 206 1.87 -4.80 -15.11
N MET A 207 3.09 -4.67 -14.58
CA MET A 207 3.49 -3.68 -13.60
C MET A 207 4.85 -3.10 -13.99
N ASN A 208 4.93 -1.76 -14.12
CA ASN A 208 6.14 -1.04 -14.51
C ASN A 208 6.75 -1.51 -15.85
N GLY A 209 5.89 -1.93 -16.80
CA GLY A 209 6.30 -2.42 -18.13
C GLY A 209 6.71 -3.88 -18.18
N GLU A 210 6.74 -4.58 -17.06
CA GLU A 210 7.08 -6.01 -16.94
C GLU A 210 5.84 -6.85 -16.68
N ALA A 211 5.96 -8.18 -16.85
CA ALA A 211 4.93 -9.11 -16.41
C ALA A 211 4.63 -8.91 -14.92
N LEU A 212 3.35 -8.95 -14.55
CA LEU A 212 2.94 -8.76 -13.16
C LEU A 212 3.61 -9.81 -12.25
N PRO A 213 4.37 -9.41 -11.20
CA PRO A 213 5.01 -10.36 -10.30
C PRO A 213 3.98 -11.16 -9.48
N GLU A 214 4.32 -12.38 -9.08
CA GLU A 214 3.46 -13.29 -8.31
C GLU A 214 2.94 -12.64 -7.02
N LEU A 215 3.82 -12.02 -6.23
CA LEU A 215 3.46 -11.34 -4.98
C LEU A 215 2.58 -10.10 -5.19
N HIS A 216 2.58 -9.54 -6.38
CA HIS A 216 1.75 -8.40 -6.76
C HIS A 216 0.47 -8.81 -7.47
N GLY A 217 0.22 -10.13 -7.67
CA GLY A 217 -1.08 -10.65 -8.05
C GLY A 217 -1.17 -11.30 -9.43
N ALA A 218 -0.05 -11.77 -10.01
CA ALA A 218 -0.05 -12.50 -11.28
C ALA A 218 -1.02 -13.70 -11.25
N PRO A 219 -1.63 -14.06 -12.41
CA PRO A 219 -1.46 -13.44 -13.73
C PRO A 219 -2.31 -12.19 -13.95
N LEU A 220 -3.31 -11.92 -13.08
CA LEU A 220 -4.22 -10.79 -13.20
C LEU A 220 -4.64 -10.26 -11.85
N ARG A 221 -4.71 -8.92 -11.74
CA ARG A 221 -5.28 -8.23 -10.58
C ARG A 221 -6.23 -7.11 -10.98
N ALA A 222 -7.15 -6.77 -10.09
CA ALA A 222 -7.87 -5.52 -10.18
C ALA A 222 -6.99 -4.36 -9.66
N ILE A 223 -7.11 -3.20 -10.28
CA ILE A 223 -6.65 -1.91 -9.78
C ILE A 223 -7.86 -0.99 -9.74
N VAL A 224 -8.18 -0.47 -8.55
CA VAL A 224 -9.29 0.46 -8.31
C VAL A 224 -8.69 1.81 -7.92
N PRO A 225 -8.51 2.73 -8.88
CA PRO A 225 -7.75 3.96 -8.69
C PRO A 225 -8.39 4.88 -7.64
N GLY A 226 -7.56 5.52 -6.81
CA GLY A 226 -8.02 6.44 -5.76
C GLY A 226 -8.67 5.77 -4.54
N TRP A 227 -8.78 4.42 -4.52
CA TRP A 227 -9.25 3.63 -3.40
C TRP A 227 -8.08 2.96 -2.67
N PHE A 228 -8.27 2.66 -1.38
CA PHE A 228 -7.29 1.86 -0.64
C PHE A 228 -7.09 0.48 -1.29
N GLY A 229 -5.87 -0.04 -1.20
CA GLY A 229 -5.40 -1.22 -1.91
C GLY A 229 -6.18 -2.51 -1.67
N MET A 230 -7.01 -2.61 -0.62
CA MET A 230 -7.86 -3.79 -0.41
C MET A 230 -8.96 -3.93 -1.49
N ALA A 231 -9.34 -2.86 -2.17
CA ALA A 231 -10.26 -2.94 -3.32
C ALA A 231 -9.57 -3.51 -4.57
N SER A 232 -8.26 -3.40 -4.64
CA SER A 232 -7.43 -3.86 -5.77
C SER A 232 -7.01 -5.32 -5.61
N THR A 233 -7.98 -6.23 -5.77
CA THR A 233 -7.84 -7.68 -5.52
C THR A 233 -6.78 -8.32 -6.40
N LYS A 234 -5.82 -9.05 -5.80
CA LYS A 234 -4.76 -9.83 -6.43
C LYS A 234 -5.28 -11.21 -6.87
N TRP A 235 -4.55 -11.88 -7.77
CA TRP A 235 -4.81 -13.26 -8.19
C TRP A 235 -6.25 -13.50 -8.61
N LEU A 236 -6.81 -12.56 -9.35
CA LEU A 236 -8.22 -12.53 -9.73
C LEU A 236 -8.58 -13.74 -10.61
N THR A 237 -9.60 -14.49 -10.23
CA THR A 237 -10.10 -15.66 -10.99
C THR A 237 -11.55 -15.50 -11.41
N ARG A 238 -12.33 -14.69 -10.72
CA ARG A 238 -13.73 -14.49 -11.07
C ARG A 238 -14.17 -13.06 -10.75
N ILE A 239 -14.98 -12.55 -11.64
CA ILE A 239 -15.78 -11.34 -11.48
C ILE A 239 -17.24 -11.78 -11.45
N ARG A 240 -17.98 -11.38 -10.40
CA ARG A 240 -19.42 -11.58 -10.34
C ARG A 240 -20.11 -10.24 -10.39
N VAL A 241 -21.08 -10.10 -11.28
CA VAL A 241 -21.93 -8.90 -11.33
C VAL A 241 -23.17 -9.20 -10.52
N GLU A 242 -23.44 -8.38 -9.51
CA GLU A 242 -24.46 -8.63 -8.51
C GLU A 242 -25.34 -7.37 -8.31
N GLU A 243 -26.54 -7.57 -7.77
CA GLU A 243 -27.43 -6.45 -7.42
C GLU A 243 -26.97 -5.75 -6.15
N GLN A 244 -26.35 -6.46 -5.22
CA GLN A 244 -25.97 -5.96 -3.90
C GLN A 244 -24.48 -6.03 -3.66
N SER A 245 -23.99 -5.19 -2.76
CA SER A 245 -22.65 -5.32 -2.19
C SER A 245 -22.49 -6.67 -1.51
N SER A 246 -21.26 -7.21 -1.49
CA SER A 246 -20.97 -8.47 -0.82
C SER A 246 -21.22 -8.40 0.68
N ASP A 247 -21.85 -9.41 1.24
CA ASP A 247 -22.01 -9.67 2.66
C ASP A 247 -20.81 -10.40 3.29
N ASN A 248 -19.76 -10.68 2.51
CA ASN A 248 -18.54 -11.30 3.00
C ASN A 248 -17.94 -10.53 4.18
N HIS A 249 -17.28 -11.23 5.10
CA HIS A 249 -16.66 -10.67 6.30
C HIS A 249 -15.86 -9.39 6.02
N PHE A 250 -15.08 -9.36 4.93
CA PHE A 250 -14.22 -8.22 4.58
C PHE A 250 -14.97 -7.02 3.96
N MET A 251 -16.27 -7.15 3.72
CA MET A 251 -17.16 -6.07 3.29
C MET A 251 -18.15 -5.67 4.40
N ALA A 252 -18.76 -6.65 5.05
CA ALA A 252 -19.80 -6.41 6.03
C ALA A 252 -19.25 -5.98 7.40
N LYS A 253 -18.15 -6.58 7.85
CA LYS A 253 -17.56 -6.37 9.19
C LYS A 253 -16.18 -5.74 9.13
N GLY A 254 -15.30 -6.19 8.24
CA GLY A 254 -13.97 -5.63 8.05
C GLY A 254 -13.97 -4.36 7.21
N TYR A 255 -12.89 -3.57 7.27
CA TYR A 255 -12.70 -2.34 6.51
C TYR A 255 -13.83 -1.31 6.69
N ARG A 256 -14.19 -1.06 7.95
CA ARG A 256 -15.12 -0.02 8.35
C ARG A 256 -14.48 0.90 9.39
N TYR A 257 -14.82 2.18 9.36
CA TYR A 257 -14.32 3.17 10.33
C TYR A 257 -15.13 3.08 11.64
N ASN A 258 -14.88 2.05 12.45
CA ASN A 258 -15.51 1.88 13.76
C ASN A 258 -14.83 2.79 14.78
N TYR A 259 -15.39 3.95 15.04
CA TYR A 259 -14.85 4.86 16.04
C TYR A 259 -15.36 4.50 17.45
N PRO A 260 -14.52 4.67 18.50
CA PRO A 260 -14.95 4.43 19.87
C PRO A 260 -16.18 5.26 20.25
N GLY A 261 -17.20 4.60 20.80
CA GLY A 261 -18.47 5.26 21.21
C GLY A 261 -19.49 5.43 20.09
N GLU A 262 -19.19 5.05 18.86
CA GLU A 262 -20.13 5.03 17.74
C GLU A 262 -20.69 3.61 17.49
N ASP A 263 -21.88 3.52 16.91
CA ASP A 263 -22.50 2.24 16.58
C ASP A 263 -21.75 1.57 15.40
N PRO A 264 -21.15 0.38 15.59
CA PRO A 264 -20.45 -0.32 14.52
C PRO A 264 -21.34 -0.66 13.30
N ALA A 265 -22.63 -0.79 13.50
CA ALA A 265 -23.56 -1.11 12.40
C ALA A 265 -23.67 0.03 11.39
N THR A 266 -23.47 1.27 11.84
CA THR A 266 -23.53 2.48 11.01
C THR A 266 -22.15 2.97 10.56
N ALA A 267 -21.08 2.29 10.96
CA ALA A 267 -19.72 2.68 10.62
C ALA A 267 -19.52 2.76 9.10
N PRO A 268 -18.99 3.89 8.57
CA PRO A 268 -18.79 4.04 7.14
C PRO A 268 -17.71 3.07 6.61
N PRO A 269 -17.82 2.60 5.36
CA PRO A 269 -16.81 1.76 4.75
C PRO A 269 -15.50 2.53 4.52
N VAL A 270 -14.39 1.80 4.58
CA VAL A 270 -13.07 2.30 4.18
C VAL A 270 -12.96 2.10 2.67
N GLU A 271 -12.91 3.19 1.91
CA GLU A 271 -12.91 3.15 0.45
C GLU A 271 -11.80 4.03 -0.13
N ARG A 272 -12.00 5.34 -0.12
CA ARG A 272 -11.14 6.33 -0.79
C ARG A 272 -9.87 6.62 0.00
N LEU A 273 -8.77 6.82 -0.70
CA LEU A 273 -7.54 7.32 -0.13
C LEU A 273 -7.77 8.68 0.52
N LEU A 274 -7.24 8.85 1.73
CA LEU A 274 -7.23 10.13 2.43
C LEU A 274 -6.02 10.96 1.97
N VAL A 275 -6.14 12.30 2.10
CA VAL A 275 -5.00 13.19 1.86
C VAL A 275 -3.88 12.90 2.85
N LYS A 276 -2.66 12.72 2.32
CA LYS A 276 -1.48 12.33 3.11
C LYS A 276 -0.19 12.79 2.45
N SER A 277 0.83 13.06 3.27
CA SER A 277 2.18 13.36 2.85
C SER A 277 3.18 12.62 3.73
N ILE A 278 4.29 12.19 3.14
CA ILE A 278 5.45 11.62 3.84
C ILE A 278 6.72 12.38 3.46
N ILE A 279 7.65 12.49 4.41
CA ILE A 279 9.01 12.95 4.17
C ILE A 279 9.85 11.71 3.87
N THR A 280 10.53 11.68 2.72
CA THR A 280 11.44 10.60 2.36
C THR A 280 12.90 10.97 2.57
N SER A 281 13.19 12.27 2.62
CA SER A 281 14.53 12.80 2.95
C SER A 281 14.40 14.18 3.61
N PRO A 282 15.18 14.44 4.68
CA PRO A 282 16.10 13.53 5.36
C PRO A 282 15.38 12.45 6.17
N ALA A 283 16.11 11.37 6.50
CA ALA A 283 15.57 10.24 7.27
C ALA A 283 15.47 10.57 8.77
N GLU A 284 14.57 9.86 9.49
CA GLU A 284 14.46 9.90 10.94
C GLU A 284 15.80 9.57 11.63
N GLY A 285 16.18 10.35 12.64
CA GLY A 285 17.40 10.14 13.42
C GLY A 285 18.71 10.47 12.70
N SER A 286 18.66 10.91 11.43
CA SER A 286 19.86 11.18 10.63
C SER A 286 20.68 12.36 11.15
N VAL A 287 21.97 12.35 10.79
CA VAL A 287 22.89 13.48 10.99
C VAL A 287 23.26 14.00 9.60
N VAL A 288 22.82 15.19 9.27
CA VAL A 288 22.98 15.77 7.93
C VAL A 288 23.84 17.03 7.97
N LYS A 289 24.53 17.30 6.84
CA LYS A 289 25.22 18.56 6.58
C LYS A 289 24.36 19.36 5.57
N PRO A 290 23.99 20.61 5.90
CA PRO A 290 23.22 21.42 4.95
C PRO A 290 24.13 21.91 3.82
N ALA A 291 23.54 22.17 2.67
CA ALA A 291 24.26 22.74 1.53
C ALA A 291 24.52 24.23 1.73
N ALA A 292 25.68 24.69 1.31
CA ALA A 292 25.93 26.13 1.23
C ALA A 292 24.91 26.77 0.27
N ARG A 293 24.47 27.99 0.58
CA ARG A 293 23.58 28.72 -0.32
C ARG A 293 24.34 29.08 -1.60
N PRO A 294 23.73 28.93 -2.79
CA PRO A 294 24.32 29.42 -4.04
C PRO A 294 24.78 30.90 -3.88
N GLY A 295 26.00 31.20 -4.31
CA GLY A 295 26.59 32.53 -4.14
C GLY A 295 27.22 32.80 -2.75
N GLY A 296 27.23 31.81 -1.85
CA GLY A 296 27.98 31.86 -0.57
C GLY A 296 27.46 32.83 0.48
N LYS A 297 26.40 33.59 0.19
CA LYS A 297 25.83 34.58 1.13
C LYS A 297 24.53 34.05 1.75
N GLY A 298 24.39 34.16 3.06
CA GLY A 298 23.20 33.76 3.82
C GLY A 298 23.36 32.42 4.54
N LYS A 299 22.25 31.93 5.16
CA LYS A 299 22.24 30.69 5.91
C LYS A 299 22.27 29.49 5.00
N PRO A 300 22.96 28.39 5.40
CA PRO A 300 22.90 27.11 4.67
C PRO A 300 21.47 26.60 4.52
N LEU A 301 21.26 25.79 3.50
CA LEU A 301 19.96 25.23 3.12
C LEU A 301 19.92 23.73 3.40
N LEU A 302 18.88 23.29 4.07
CA LEU A 302 18.52 21.88 4.22
C LEU A 302 17.41 21.54 3.25
N ARG A 303 17.68 20.68 2.29
CA ARG A 303 16.65 20.12 1.38
C ARG A 303 15.76 19.15 2.11
N VAL A 304 14.46 19.35 2.02
CA VAL A 304 13.43 18.43 2.53
C VAL A 304 12.54 18.02 1.36
N GLN A 305 12.29 16.73 1.19
CA GLN A 305 11.50 16.22 0.09
C GLN A 305 10.69 14.99 0.48
N GLY A 306 9.67 14.68 -0.33
CA GLY A 306 8.81 13.54 -0.13
C GLY A 306 7.73 13.42 -1.18
N PHE A 307 6.70 12.65 -0.85
CA PHE A 307 5.54 12.44 -1.69
C PHE A 307 4.26 12.79 -0.94
N ALA A 308 3.25 13.21 -1.70
CA ALA A 308 1.90 13.46 -1.19
C ALA A 308 0.86 12.89 -2.15
N TRP A 309 -0.25 12.42 -1.61
CA TRP A 309 -1.37 11.84 -2.36
C TRP A 309 -2.70 12.16 -1.70
N ALA A 310 -3.75 12.00 -2.45
CA ALA A 310 -5.13 12.04 -2.01
C ALA A 310 -5.95 11.09 -2.89
N GLY A 311 -7.18 10.83 -2.50
CA GLY A 311 -8.11 10.13 -3.36
C GLY A 311 -8.48 10.93 -4.62
N PRO A 312 -9.72 10.84 -5.12
CA PRO A 312 -10.12 11.51 -6.37
C PRO A 312 -9.93 13.03 -6.39
N ALA A 313 -9.90 13.67 -5.21
CA ALA A 313 -9.68 15.12 -5.11
C ALA A 313 -8.28 15.57 -5.59
N GLY A 314 -7.26 14.71 -5.46
CA GLY A 314 -5.88 15.08 -5.75
C GLY A 314 -5.28 16.10 -4.78
N VAL A 315 -3.95 16.24 -4.80
CA VAL A 315 -3.22 17.12 -3.87
C VAL A 315 -3.14 18.55 -4.42
N ARG A 316 -3.58 19.52 -3.61
CA ARG A 316 -3.51 20.95 -3.93
C ARG A 316 -2.25 21.62 -3.40
N LEU A 317 -1.85 21.29 -2.16
CA LEU A 317 -0.79 21.98 -1.44
C LEU A 317 -0.06 21.01 -0.52
N VAL A 318 1.26 21.19 -0.40
CA VAL A 318 2.06 20.59 0.66
C VAL A 318 2.77 21.70 1.40
N GLU A 319 2.78 21.64 2.73
CA GLU A 319 3.47 22.60 3.59
C GLU A 319 4.42 21.88 4.54
N VAL A 320 5.55 22.50 4.82
CA VAL A 320 6.58 21.97 5.72
C VAL A 320 6.83 22.94 6.86
N SER A 321 6.93 22.40 8.08
CA SER A 321 7.36 23.10 9.28
C SER A 321 8.69 22.53 9.78
N ALA A 322 9.53 23.38 10.36
CA ALA A 322 10.79 23.02 11.03
C ALA A 322 10.84 23.45 12.49
N ASP A 323 9.74 23.94 13.02
CA ASP A 323 9.61 24.53 14.36
C ASP A 323 8.50 23.88 15.22
N GLY A 324 8.17 22.61 14.89
CA GLY A 324 7.15 21.85 15.60
C GLY A 324 5.72 22.26 15.26
N GLY A 325 5.48 22.77 14.04
CA GLY A 325 4.16 23.15 13.55
C GLY A 325 3.71 24.56 13.90
N LYS A 326 4.61 25.41 14.43
CA LYS A 326 4.30 26.81 14.75
C LYS A 326 4.20 27.67 13.49
N SER A 327 5.07 27.43 12.52
CA SER A 327 5.01 28.06 11.21
C SER A 327 5.08 27.03 10.08
N TRP A 328 4.45 27.33 8.96
CA TRP A 328 4.35 26.46 7.80
C TRP A 328 4.76 27.24 6.56
N ARG A 329 5.52 26.58 5.68
CA ARG A 329 5.91 27.13 4.38
C ARG A 329 5.51 26.17 3.28
N PRO A 330 5.03 26.67 2.13
CA PRO A 330 4.68 25.81 1.01
C PRO A 330 5.93 25.12 0.46
N ALA A 331 5.77 23.87 0.01
CA ALA A 331 6.73 23.12 -0.77
C ALA A 331 6.34 23.18 -2.25
N GLY A 332 7.34 23.21 -3.13
CA GLY A 332 7.12 23.11 -4.56
C GLY A 332 6.89 21.67 -5.00
N PHE A 333 5.94 21.44 -5.91
CA PHE A 333 5.80 20.15 -6.56
C PHE A 333 6.95 19.90 -7.53
N MET A 334 7.37 18.64 -7.67
CA MET A 334 8.50 18.25 -8.51
C MET A 334 8.25 16.90 -9.20
N GLY A 335 8.98 16.67 -10.28
CA GLY A 335 8.95 15.40 -11.02
C GLY A 335 7.67 15.18 -11.80
N ASP A 336 7.45 13.91 -12.17
CA ASP A 336 6.33 13.48 -12.97
C ASP A 336 4.99 13.58 -12.23
N THR A 337 3.91 13.58 -12.99
CA THR A 337 2.54 13.65 -12.47
C THR A 337 1.60 12.83 -13.35
N ALA A 338 0.63 12.18 -12.72
CA ALA A 338 -0.50 11.55 -13.37
C ALA A 338 -1.74 11.65 -12.47
N PRO A 339 -2.96 11.57 -13.03
CA PRO A 339 -4.17 11.48 -12.24
C PRO A 339 -4.10 10.31 -11.26
N LEU A 340 -4.52 10.53 -10.00
CA LEU A 340 -4.55 9.50 -8.94
C LEU A 340 -3.19 8.84 -8.61
N ALA A 341 -2.09 9.45 -9.07
CA ALA A 341 -0.73 9.15 -8.64
C ALA A 341 -0.28 10.14 -7.56
N TRP A 342 0.68 9.74 -6.75
CA TRP A 342 1.29 10.66 -5.80
C TRP A 342 2.07 11.80 -6.51
N ARG A 343 2.27 12.89 -5.79
CA ARG A 343 3.02 14.07 -6.24
C ARG A 343 4.32 14.17 -5.46
N GLY A 344 5.44 14.22 -6.16
CA GLY A 344 6.72 14.60 -5.55
C GLY A 344 6.70 16.07 -5.12
N TRP A 345 7.29 16.36 -3.97
CA TRP A 345 7.42 17.73 -3.47
C TRP A 345 8.77 17.94 -2.80
N ALA A 346 9.24 19.18 -2.80
CA ALA A 346 10.44 19.56 -2.08
C ALA A 346 10.40 21.03 -1.64
N THR A 347 11.18 21.34 -0.59
CA THR A 347 11.45 22.70 -0.13
C THR A 347 12.84 22.79 0.48
N ASP A 348 13.44 23.98 0.47
CA ASP A 348 14.72 24.25 1.12
C ASP A 348 14.48 25.10 2.37
N ILE A 349 15.01 24.62 3.51
CA ILE A 349 14.86 25.27 4.82
C ILE A 349 16.19 25.89 5.23
N GLU A 350 16.17 27.18 5.59
CA GLU A 350 17.34 27.84 6.16
C GLU A 350 17.63 27.28 7.56
N VAL A 351 18.87 26.89 7.80
CA VAL A 351 19.30 26.34 9.08
C VAL A 351 20.58 27.00 9.57
N VAL A 352 20.79 27.02 10.87
CA VAL A 352 22.04 27.47 11.49
C VAL A 352 22.60 26.30 12.32
N PRO A 353 23.58 25.56 11.76
CA PRO A 353 24.19 24.44 12.47
C PRO A 353 25.05 24.94 13.67
N PRO A 354 25.24 24.14 14.74
CA PRO A 354 24.59 22.83 14.94
C PRO A 354 23.17 23.01 15.50
N VAL A 355 22.20 22.23 14.99
CA VAL A 355 20.83 22.31 15.47
C VAL A 355 20.13 20.94 15.41
N ARG A 356 19.18 20.71 16.33
CA ARG A 356 18.22 19.61 16.24
C ARG A 356 16.91 20.15 15.68
N LEU A 357 16.34 19.46 14.73
CA LEU A 357 15.09 19.84 14.08
C LEU A 357 14.07 18.71 14.19
N THR A 358 12.81 19.08 14.28
CA THR A 358 11.69 18.21 13.98
C THR A 358 10.96 18.80 12.77
N LEU A 359 11.15 18.14 11.63
CA LEU A 359 10.46 18.47 10.40
C LEU A 359 9.05 17.86 10.41
N MET A 360 8.09 18.59 9.90
CA MET A 360 6.71 18.12 9.74
C MET A 360 6.24 18.45 8.33
N ALA A 361 5.50 17.53 7.69
CA ALA A 361 4.91 17.78 6.39
C ALA A 361 3.41 17.45 6.41
N ARG A 362 2.60 18.37 5.89
CA ARG A 362 1.16 18.18 5.73
C ARG A 362 0.73 18.48 4.30
N ALA A 363 -0.23 17.71 3.82
CA ALA A 363 -0.87 17.96 2.52
C ALA A 363 -2.31 18.43 2.72
N THR A 364 -2.77 19.25 1.77
CA THR A 364 -4.17 19.66 1.60
C THR A 364 -4.61 19.25 0.20
N ASP A 365 -5.80 18.67 0.05
CA ASP A 365 -6.36 18.30 -1.23
C ASP A 365 -7.16 19.43 -1.90
N ASN A 366 -7.68 19.20 -3.10
CA ASN A 366 -8.48 20.18 -3.83
C ASN A 366 -9.89 20.36 -3.25
N ALA A 367 -10.36 19.46 -2.38
CA ALA A 367 -11.62 19.63 -1.64
C ALA A 367 -11.44 20.49 -0.37
N GLY A 368 -10.17 20.80 0.00
CA GLY A 368 -9.84 21.60 1.18
C GLY A 368 -9.54 20.76 2.43
N GLU A 369 -9.60 19.44 2.33
CA GLU A 369 -9.25 18.55 3.43
C GLU A 369 -7.75 18.59 3.69
N THR A 370 -7.36 18.78 4.95
CA THR A 370 -5.96 18.88 5.37
C THR A 370 -5.62 17.77 6.35
N GLN A 371 -4.42 17.21 6.25
CA GLN A 371 -3.92 16.23 7.21
C GLN A 371 -4.01 16.76 8.65
N PRO A 372 -4.61 16.01 9.58
CA PRO A 372 -4.61 16.35 10.99
C PRO A 372 -3.24 16.10 11.63
N LEU A 373 -2.91 16.83 12.70
CA LEU A 373 -1.71 16.54 13.49
C LEU A 373 -1.71 15.10 13.99
N VAL A 374 -2.86 14.62 14.46
CA VAL A 374 -3.10 13.25 14.90
C VAL A 374 -4.42 12.78 14.29
N ALA A 375 -4.38 11.70 13.54
CA ALA A 375 -5.58 11.09 12.96
C ALA A 375 -6.47 10.50 14.05
N ARG A 376 -7.78 10.56 13.83
CA ARG A 376 -8.76 9.92 14.71
C ARG A 376 -8.62 8.40 14.64
N ALA A 377 -8.32 7.76 15.75
CA ALA A 377 -8.15 6.33 15.82
C ALA A 377 -9.52 5.61 15.75
N ASN A 378 -9.55 4.46 15.05
CA ASN A 378 -10.71 3.60 14.91
C ASN A 378 -10.34 2.14 15.22
N GLY A 379 -11.34 1.30 15.47
CA GLY A 379 -11.13 -0.08 15.92
C GLY A 379 -10.33 -0.96 14.97
N GLY A 380 -10.30 -0.66 13.67
CA GLY A 380 -9.51 -1.38 12.67
C GLY A 380 -8.12 -0.77 12.42
N GLY A 381 -7.81 0.39 12.99
CA GLY A 381 -6.56 1.13 12.75
C GLY A 381 -6.39 1.50 11.28
N TYR A 382 -7.46 1.90 10.60
CA TYR A 382 -7.47 2.29 9.19
C TYR A 382 -7.32 3.78 9.01
N GLY A 383 -6.79 4.18 7.84
CA GLY A 383 -6.78 5.55 7.38
C GLY A 383 -5.96 6.50 8.26
N ASN A 384 -4.85 6.04 8.84
CA ASN A 384 -3.97 6.93 9.59
C ASN A 384 -3.30 7.93 8.64
N ASN A 385 -3.83 9.15 8.60
CA ASN A 385 -3.27 10.25 7.83
C ASN A 385 -2.64 11.34 8.73
N SER A 386 -2.17 10.98 9.92
CA SER A 386 -1.44 11.90 10.80
C SER A 386 -0.25 12.54 10.08
N ILE A 387 0.01 13.81 10.37
CA ILE A 387 1.19 14.53 9.89
C ILE A 387 2.46 13.70 10.16
N HIS A 388 3.30 13.54 9.13
CA HIS A 388 4.60 12.90 9.29
C HIS A 388 5.59 13.84 9.95
N GLN A 389 6.27 13.36 11.00
CA GLN A 389 7.31 14.07 11.73
C GLN A 389 8.63 13.33 11.62
N VAL A 390 9.71 14.05 11.39
CA VAL A 390 11.07 13.52 11.25
C VAL A 390 12.00 14.36 12.11
N SER A 391 12.64 13.72 13.09
CA SER A 391 13.63 14.34 13.97
C SER A 391 15.04 14.04 13.48
N LEU A 392 15.90 15.05 13.40
CA LEU A 392 17.27 14.92 12.89
C LEU A 392 18.22 15.91 13.55
N ARG A 393 19.51 15.72 13.30
CA ARG A 393 20.57 16.66 13.68
C ARG A 393 21.23 17.26 12.44
N VAL A 394 21.41 18.57 12.46
CA VAL A 394 22.16 19.27 11.43
C VAL A 394 23.52 19.64 12.03
N ARG A 395 24.60 19.19 11.41
CA ARG A 395 25.98 19.51 11.81
C ARG A 395 26.58 20.60 10.94
N ALA A 396 27.63 21.28 11.45
CA ALA A 396 28.42 22.24 10.69
C ALA A 396 29.14 21.59 9.49
#